data_32e53dee4a5e088c82ca417510b33a27
#
_entry.id   32e53dee4a5e088c82ca417510b33a27
#
_cell.length_a   1.000
_cell.length_b   1.000
_cell.length_c   1.000
_cell.angle_alpha   90.00
_cell.angle_beta   90.00
_cell.angle_gamma   90.00
#
_symmetry.space_group_name_H-M   'P 1'
#
loop_
_entity.id
_entity.type
_entity.pdbx_description
1 polymer ?
#
loop_
_entity_poly.entity_id
_entity_poly.type
_entity_poly.pdbx_seq_one_letter_code
_entity_poly.pdbx_strand_id
1 'polypeptide(L)'
;MLRLVVLMLVVAGLVRLVQGQSTAGTSGKADTYIQAVREYCDKVLKVGLDVYGPKHTPLFVDGVEVETLEPVRWQYRDLTWIPANLANHQTLFRTFVGLSALTGNGRYHQAAVDAMRYGIDNLQSPSGLLYWGGHTTYDANSDDWVGRRKLLKKPSPYHEFMNHLPFYQLMYEVDPNYACKFLGALWSGHVPKWSDLDIDRHSLMANPLPLPDWDTAYVGGPVFYVSKGRSFIPIATDLIYAAATLHHFTGDPRPLVWAKRLAHRYVEARDPNTGLSGPLYNHKEDPDRADTQFGDAVPGHRMMEATMWSPNTSIRADLLWMLTGEMLGEQGKELTQWALEDLAAAAKVGYDPNRKVFKGLLIDGLNVEKVMKTRSGYFGAQGTPICSAQAASPDAFCAYALAARLSRDVFYWDMARELASAVKLGDIGEQPGAAPKLEMGTAATDEADIVALLQLHRMTGRGEYLDQACRIADNILATKRANGLFVEGPQFRYTRLDSPYALVLLQLAAALAGQEDQVPTHWFSSSYFACEWKDSTHYLYDYGLYATPRHEAATQSTPQGSGEAEGE
;
A
#
# COMPACT_ATOMS: atom_id res chain seq x y z
N MET A 1 -16.69 46.34 -29.26
CA MET A 1 -15.49 45.54 -28.89
C MET A 1 -14.68 46.14 -27.72
N LEU A 2 -14.45 47.43 -27.62
CA LEU A 2 -13.62 48.02 -26.54
C LEU A 2 -14.22 47.90 -25.13
N ARG A 3 -15.56 47.91 -24.96
CA ARG A 3 -16.23 47.74 -23.64
C ARG A 3 -16.21 46.32 -23.08
N LEU A 4 -16.09 45.30 -23.93
CA LEU A 4 -16.00 43.91 -23.49
C LEU A 4 -14.59 43.55 -22.98
N VAL A 5 -13.56 44.14 -23.57
CA VAL A 5 -12.14 43.95 -23.17
C VAL A 5 -11.87 44.58 -21.80
N VAL A 6 -12.45 45.75 -21.51
CA VAL A 6 -12.29 46.43 -20.21
C VAL A 6 -13.01 45.65 -19.10
N LEU A 7 -14.16 45.03 -19.38
CA LEU A 7 -14.89 44.22 -18.38
C LEU A 7 -14.13 42.92 -18.05
N MET A 8 -13.51 42.26 -19.06
CA MET A 8 -12.67 41.08 -18.81
C MET A 8 -11.39 41.40 -18.01
N LEU A 9 -10.78 42.54 -18.22
CA LEU A 9 -9.60 42.95 -17.46
C LEU A 9 -9.94 43.34 -16.01
N VAL A 10 -11.12 43.92 -15.75
CA VAL A 10 -11.57 44.22 -14.38
C VAL A 10 -11.97 42.96 -13.61
N VAL A 11 -12.61 41.99 -14.25
CA VAL A 11 -12.94 40.67 -13.63
C VAL A 11 -11.68 39.86 -13.38
N ALA A 12 -10.70 39.86 -14.30
CA ALA A 12 -9.40 39.20 -14.09
C ALA A 12 -8.57 39.87 -12.98
N GLY A 13 -8.67 41.19 -12.82
CA GLY A 13 -8.02 41.95 -11.75
C GLY A 13 -8.67 41.70 -10.38
N LEU A 14 -10.00 41.60 -10.31
CA LEU A 14 -10.74 41.26 -9.08
C LEU A 14 -10.53 39.82 -8.64
N VAL A 15 -10.47 38.87 -9.56
CA VAL A 15 -10.16 37.45 -9.24
C VAL A 15 -8.73 37.32 -8.69
N ARG A 16 -7.74 38.09 -9.22
CA ARG A 16 -6.38 38.11 -8.66
C ARG A 16 -6.29 38.81 -7.30
N LEU A 17 -7.14 39.81 -7.00
CA LEU A 17 -7.14 40.50 -5.72
C LEU A 17 -7.80 39.67 -4.61
N VAL A 18 -8.77 38.80 -4.93
CA VAL A 18 -9.39 37.86 -3.97
C VAL A 18 -8.46 36.67 -3.73
N GLN A 19 -7.67 36.24 -4.71
CA GLN A 19 -6.61 35.23 -4.51
C GLN A 19 -5.40 35.75 -3.72
N GLY A 20 -5.13 37.05 -3.73
CA GLY A 20 -3.93 37.65 -3.13
C GLY A 20 -3.94 37.80 -1.60
N GLN A 21 -5.09 37.63 -0.92
CA GLN A 21 -5.14 37.75 0.55
C GLN A 21 -5.11 36.39 1.27
N SER A 22 -5.34 35.27 0.56
CA SER A 22 -5.18 33.92 1.11
C SER A 22 -3.75 33.35 0.95
N THR A 23 -2.91 33.92 0.09
CA THR A 23 -1.65 33.31 -0.37
C THR A 23 -0.46 33.44 0.57
N ALA A 24 -0.41 34.42 1.47
CA ALA A 24 0.76 34.62 2.33
C ALA A 24 0.85 33.58 3.48
N GLY A 25 -0.27 33.15 4.03
CA GLY A 25 -0.29 32.12 5.11
C GLY A 25 -0.12 30.70 4.58
N THR A 26 -0.66 30.41 3.42
CA THR A 26 -0.58 29.09 2.77
C THR A 26 0.81 28.82 2.19
N SER A 27 1.47 29.85 1.59
CA SER A 27 2.85 29.75 1.11
C SER A 27 3.82 29.42 2.25
N GLY A 28 3.70 30.06 3.42
CA GLY A 28 4.57 29.78 4.56
C GLY A 28 4.43 28.34 5.11
N LYS A 29 3.22 27.75 5.06
CA LYS A 29 3.01 26.35 5.46
C LYS A 29 3.61 25.38 4.44
N ALA A 30 3.40 25.60 3.15
CA ALA A 30 4.01 24.80 2.09
C ALA A 30 5.54 24.74 2.25
N ASP A 31 6.18 25.90 2.43
CA ASP A 31 7.63 25.99 2.65
C ASP A 31 8.08 25.23 3.91
N THR A 32 7.29 25.26 5.00
CA THR A 32 7.57 24.52 6.23
C THR A 32 7.58 23.02 5.97
N TYR A 33 6.59 22.49 5.25
CA TYR A 33 6.51 21.06 4.95
C TYR A 33 7.61 20.62 3.99
N ILE A 34 7.90 21.39 2.94
CA ILE A 34 9.02 21.13 2.02
C ILE A 34 10.34 21.11 2.79
N GLN A 35 10.57 22.07 3.70
CA GLN A 35 11.79 22.11 4.50
C GLN A 35 11.92 20.90 5.42
N ALA A 36 10.83 20.47 6.09
CA ALA A 36 10.84 19.29 6.94
C ALA A 36 11.16 18.01 6.16
N VAL A 37 10.61 17.89 4.94
CA VAL A 37 10.91 16.74 4.07
C VAL A 37 12.34 16.82 3.52
N ARG A 38 12.85 18.02 3.22
CA ARG A 38 14.26 18.21 2.82
C ARG A 38 15.21 17.73 3.91
N GLU A 39 14.97 18.14 5.15
CA GLU A 39 15.78 17.70 6.31
C GLU A 39 15.78 16.18 6.48
N TYR A 40 14.60 15.56 6.31
CA TYR A 40 14.46 14.11 6.33
C TYR A 40 15.23 13.44 5.17
N CYS A 41 15.05 13.90 3.94
CA CYS A 41 15.75 13.34 2.77
C CYS A 41 17.27 13.50 2.89
N ASP A 42 17.75 14.64 3.39
CA ASP A 42 19.18 14.87 3.66
C ASP A 42 19.71 13.90 4.74
N LYS A 43 18.89 13.64 5.77
CA LYS A 43 19.25 12.66 6.80
C LYS A 43 19.32 11.26 6.19
N VAL A 44 18.32 10.84 5.40
CA VAL A 44 18.30 9.53 4.73
C VAL A 44 19.52 9.36 3.81
N LEU A 45 19.85 10.34 2.99
CA LEU A 45 21.04 10.31 2.15
C LEU A 45 22.35 10.19 2.96
N LYS A 46 22.36 10.71 4.18
CA LYS A 46 23.55 10.67 5.05
C LYS A 46 23.73 9.34 5.77
N VAL A 47 22.64 8.73 6.24
CA VAL A 47 22.72 7.58 7.17
C VAL A 47 22.14 6.28 6.57
N GLY A 48 21.40 6.38 5.47
CA GLY A 48 20.69 5.26 4.87
C GLY A 48 21.43 4.57 3.75
N LEU A 49 22.46 5.20 3.16
CA LEU A 49 23.20 4.57 2.06
C LEU A 49 23.99 3.36 2.54
N ASP A 50 24.11 2.39 1.68
CA ASP A 50 24.91 1.20 1.89
C ASP A 50 26.41 1.56 1.85
N VAL A 51 27.01 1.59 3.06
CA VAL A 51 28.44 1.79 3.29
C VAL A 51 29.05 0.59 4.04
N TYR A 52 28.37 -0.54 3.97
CA TYR A 52 28.70 -1.76 4.69
C TYR A 52 29.31 -2.80 3.74
N GLY A 53 29.86 -3.85 4.30
CA GLY A 53 30.49 -4.90 3.49
C GLY A 53 31.65 -4.43 2.60
N PRO A 54 32.12 -5.27 1.69
CA PRO A 54 33.19 -4.95 0.72
C PRO A 54 32.77 -3.97 -0.38
N LYS A 55 31.48 -3.94 -0.75
CA LYS A 55 30.95 -3.05 -1.80
C LYS A 55 30.12 -1.96 -1.13
N HIS A 56 30.40 -0.73 -1.49
CA HIS A 56 29.51 0.38 -1.13
C HIS A 56 28.61 0.64 -2.32
N THR A 57 27.32 0.42 -2.14
CA THR A 57 26.34 0.52 -3.21
C THR A 57 25.46 1.77 -3.07
N PRO A 58 24.75 2.21 -4.11
CA PRO A 58 23.78 3.30 -4.00
C PRO A 58 22.43 2.84 -3.39
N LEU A 59 22.32 1.61 -2.89
CA LEU A 59 21.13 1.14 -2.20
C LEU A 59 21.00 1.78 -0.83
N PHE A 60 19.78 1.74 -0.32
CA PHE A 60 19.47 2.20 1.04
C PHE A 60 19.21 1.00 1.94
N VAL A 61 19.65 1.07 3.20
CA VAL A 61 19.24 0.11 4.21
C VAL A 61 17.75 0.30 4.53
N ASP A 62 17.06 -0.78 4.91
CA ASP A 62 15.60 -0.71 5.13
C ASP A 62 15.22 0.20 6.29
N GLY A 63 16.06 0.29 7.30
CA GLY A 63 15.82 1.15 8.44
C GLY A 63 17.02 1.30 9.37
N VAL A 64 16.86 2.18 10.34
CA VAL A 64 17.90 2.51 11.32
C VAL A 64 17.34 2.56 12.74
N GLU A 65 18.21 2.38 13.72
CA GLU A 65 17.91 2.71 15.11
C GLU A 65 17.82 4.22 15.26
N VAL A 66 16.75 4.70 15.89
CA VAL A 66 16.44 6.14 15.94
C VAL A 66 17.48 6.95 16.71
N GLU A 67 18.11 6.39 17.74
CA GLU A 67 19.07 7.09 18.61
C GLU A 67 20.48 7.05 18.04
N THR A 68 20.96 5.87 17.65
CA THR A 68 22.32 5.67 17.18
C THR A 68 22.49 5.96 15.70
N LEU A 69 21.42 5.90 14.91
CA LEU A 69 21.39 5.97 13.46
C LEU A 69 22.13 4.80 12.76
N GLU A 70 22.44 3.75 13.52
CA GLU A 70 23.01 2.52 12.99
C GLU A 70 21.94 1.74 12.21
N PRO A 71 22.32 1.00 11.16
CA PRO A 71 21.37 0.21 10.39
C PRO A 71 20.76 -0.88 11.25
N VAL A 72 19.51 -1.22 10.99
CA VAL A 72 18.88 -2.38 11.62
C VAL A 72 19.62 -3.63 11.17
N ARG A 73 19.98 -4.44 12.14
CA ARG A 73 20.70 -5.71 11.93
C ARG A 73 19.80 -6.86 12.36
N TRP A 74 19.55 -7.76 11.44
CA TRP A 74 18.84 -8.99 11.76
C TRP A 74 19.81 -10.10 12.10
N GLN A 75 19.44 -10.87 13.08
CA GLN A 75 20.25 -12.03 13.49
C GLN A 75 19.43 -13.31 13.36
N TYR A 76 20.03 -14.30 12.74
CA TYR A 76 19.52 -15.65 12.72
C TYR A 76 20.67 -16.63 13.00
N ARG A 77 20.68 -17.25 14.16
CA ARG A 77 21.79 -18.08 14.65
C ARG A 77 23.07 -17.22 14.69
N ASP A 78 24.05 -17.61 13.89
CA ASP A 78 25.37 -16.96 13.72
C ASP A 78 25.43 -15.96 12.56
N LEU A 79 24.35 -15.81 11.82
CA LEU A 79 24.26 -14.89 10.69
C LEU A 79 23.69 -13.54 11.11
N THR A 80 24.31 -12.48 10.65
CA THR A 80 23.82 -11.10 10.81
C THR A 80 23.67 -10.45 9.46
N TRP A 81 22.52 -9.87 9.20
CA TRP A 81 22.20 -9.21 7.94
C TRP A 81 21.91 -7.73 8.13
N ILE A 82 22.27 -6.93 7.15
CA ILE A 82 21.85 -5.54 7.00
C ILE A 82 20.96 -5.46 5.76
N PRO A 83 19.63 -5.51 5.92
CA PRO A 83 18.74 -5.57 4.76
C PRO A 83 18.68 -4.24 4.03
N ALA A 84 18.76 -4.32 2.70
CA ALA A 84 18.59 -3.24 1.75
C ALA A 84 17.63 -3.70 0.63
N ASN A 85 16.34 -3.81 0.99
CA ASN A 85 15.31 -4.31 0.11
C ASN A 85 14.76 -3.18 -0.77
N LEU A 86 15.17 -3.15 -2.02
CA LEU A 86 14.74 -2.11 -2.97
C LEU A 86 13.21 -1.96 -3.06
N ALA A 87 12.44 -3.05 -2.80
CA ALA A 87 10.97 -2.98 -2.75
C ALA A 87 10.46 -2.13 -1.58
N ASN A 88 11.22 -2.00 -0.50
CA ASN A 88 10.86 -1.19 0.65
C ASN A 88 11.09 0.31 0.48
N HIS A 89 11.69 0.76 -0.64
CA HIS A 89 12.06 2.16 -0.84
C HIS A 89 11.23 2.88 -1.90
N GLN A 90 10.09 2.32 -2.28
CA GLN A 90 9.31 2.84 -3.40
C GLN A 90 8.61 4.16 -3.07
N THR A 91 8.17 4.36 -1.83
CA THR A 91 7.62 5.63 -1.35
C THR A 91 8.73 6.68 -1.15
N LEU A 92 9.91 6.25 -0.68
CA LEU A 92 11.08 7.12 -0.58
C LEU A 92 11.49 7.68 -1.96
N PHE A 93 11.50 6.83 -2.99
CA PHE A 93 11.83 7.28 -4.35
C PHE A 93 10.80 8.26 -4.91
N ARG A 94 9.50 8.04 -4.66
CA ARG A 94 8.46 9.02 -4.99
C ARG A 94 8.68 10.34 -4.24
N THR A 95 9.07 10.27 -2.98
CA THR A 95 9.42 11.45 -2.17
C THR A 95 10.62 12.20 -2.76
N PHE A 96 11.67 11.50 -3.14
CA PHE A 96 12.87 12.08 -3.74
C PHE A 96 12.55 12.78 -5.07
N VAL A 97 11.77 12.14 -5.93
CA VAL A 97 11.33 12.73 -7.21
C VAL A 97 10.47 13.97 -6.98
N GLY A 98 9.46 13.89 -6.09
CA GLY A 98 8.59 15.02 -5.77
C GLY A 98 9.35 16.20 -5.13
N LEU A 99 10.27 15.90 -4.20
CA LEU A 99 11.10 16.95 -3.58
C LEU A 99 12.01 17.63 -4.60
N SER A 100 12.61 16.85 -5.52
CA SER A 100 13.43 17.42 -6.60
C SER A 100 12.61 18.33 -7.51
N ALA A 101 11.39 17.91 -7.88
CA ALA A 101 10.51 18.71 -8.73
C ALA A 101 10.11 20.02 -8.07
N LEU A 102 9.66 20.00 -6.81
CA LEU A 102 9.23 21.18 -6.08
C LEU A 102 10.37 22.17 -5.75
N THR A 103 11.61 21.68 -5.61
CA THR A 103 12.74 22.51 -5.16
C THR A 103 13.75 22.83 -6.25
N GLY A 104 13.67 22.17 -7.40
CA GLY A 104 14.69 22.26 -8.46
C GLY A 104 16.02 21.58 -8.10
N ASN A 105 16.13 20.91 -6.96
CA ASN A 105 17.36 20.24 -6.53
C ASN A 105 17.37 18.77 -6.98
N GLY A 106 18.00 18.50 -8.13
CA GLY A 106 18.02 17.18 -8.76
C GLY A 106 18.77 16.06 -8.00
N ARG A 107 19.49 16.36 -6.91
CA ARG A 107 20.30 15.35 -6.20
C ARG A 107 19.47 14.21 -5.62
N TYR A 108 18.24 14.48 -5.16
CA TYR A 108 17.36 13.47 -4.59
C TYR A 108 16.85 12.54 -5.69
N HIS A 109 16.39 13.10 -6.81
CA HIS A 109 15.98 12.31 -7.98
C HIS A 109 17.15 11.44 -8.46
N GLN A 110 18.37 12.00 -8.56
CA GLN A 110 19.55 11.24 -8.95
C GLN A 110 19.82 10.06 -8.01
N ALA A 111 19.67 10.25 -6.69
CA ALA A 111 19.84 9.15 -5.73
C ALA A 111 18.82 8.00 -5.94
N ALA A 112 17.56 8.33 -6.28
CA ALA A 112 16.56 7.32 -6.63
C ALA A 112 16.91 6.60 -7.95
N VAL A 113 17.37 7.34 -8.95
CA VAL A 113 17.85 6.80 -10.25
C VAL A 113 19.04 5.87 -10.05
N ASP A 114 20.02 6.25 -9.24
CA ASP A 114 21.22 5.46 -8.98
C ASP A 114 20.88 4.14 -8.27
N ALA A 115 20.00 4.18 -7.26
CA ALA A 115 19.55 2.98 -6.56
C ALA A 115 18.75 2.04 -7.49
N MET A 116 17.85 2.58 -8.29
CA MET A 116 17.06 1.80 -9.25
C MET A 116 17.96 1.20 -10.34
N ARG A 117 18.92 1.96 -10.87
CA ARG A 117 19.92 1.48 -11.84
C ARG A 117 20.74 0.33 -11.29
N TYR A 118 21.27 0.50 -10.06
CA TYR A 118 22.03 -0.56 -9.41
C TYR A 118 21.18 -1.83 -9.26
N GLY A 119 19.92 -1.70 -8.85
CA GLY A 119 18.99 -2.83 -8.77
C GLY A 119 18.83 -3.54 -10.11
N ILE A 120 18.60 -2.78 -11.19
CA ILE A 120 18.47 -3.33 -12.55
C ILE A 120 19.75 -4.04 -12.99
N ASP A 121 20.91 -3.44 -12.73
CA ASP A 121 22.18 -3.97 -13.24
C ASP A 121 22.73 -5.14 -12.42
N ASN A 122 22.41 -5.23 -11.11
CA ASN A 122 23.07 -6.14 -10.18
C ASN A 122 22.15 -7.11 -9.43
N LEU A 123 20.84 -6.83 -9.32
CA LEU A 123 19.92 -7.63 -8.51
C LEU A 123 18.94 -8.47 -9.34
N GLN A 124 19.18 -8.64 -10.63
CA GLN A 124 18.35 -9.52 -11.46
C GLN A 124 18.59 -10.99 -11.12
N SER A 125 17.52 -11.71 -10.92
CA SER A 125 17.54 -13.17 -10.84
C SER A 125 17.49 -13.80 -12.23
N PRO A 126 17.76 -15.10 -12.37
CA PRO A 126 17.58 -15.81 -13.63
C PRO A 126 16.18 -15.70 -14.25
N SER A 127 15.15 -15.47 -13.43
CA SER A 127 13.77 -15.27 -13.89
C SER A 127 13.52 -13.91 -14.55
N GLY A 128 14.45 -12.95 -14.43
CA GLY A 128 14.26 -11.56 -14.84
C GLY A 128 13.59 -10.67 -13.78
N LEU A 129 13.12 -11.25 -12.66
CA LEU A 129 12.68 -10.50 -11.50
C LEU A 129 13.88 -10.08 -10.64
N LEU A 130 13.72 -9.01 -9.87
CA LEU A 130 14.75 -8.55 -8.95
C LEU A 130 14.76 -9.38 -7.66
N TYR A 131 15.92 -9.50 -7.01
CA TYR A 131 16.04 -10.03 -5.65
C TYR A 131 15.52 -9.01 -4.63
N TRP A 132 14.21 -8.87 -4.58
CA TRP A 132 13.48 -7.95 -3.71
C TRP A 132 12.11 -8.53 -3.32
N GLY A 133 11.39 -7.90 -2.38
CA GLY A 133 10.05 -8.32 -1.99
C GLY A 133 10.00 -9.04 -0.64
N GLY A 134 8.98 -9.86 -0.41
CA GLY A 134 8.66 -10.41 0.90
C GLY A 134 9.59 -11.50 1.43
N HIS A 135 10.17 -12.30 0.58
CA HIS A 135 10.99 -13.46 0.99
C HIS A 135 12.45 -13.33 0.60
N THR A 136 12.84 -12.21 0.02
CA THR A 136 14.18 -12.02 -0.55
C THR A 136 14.57 -10.56 -0.48
N THR A 137 15.77 -10.29 -0.01
CA THR A 137 16.36 -8.95 0.06
C THR A 137 17.84 -9.00 -0.31
N TYR A 138 18.44 -7.84 -0.57
CA TYR A 138 19.89 -7.68 -0.60
C TYR A 138 20.40 -7.49 0.83
N ASP A 139 21.52 -8.11 1.16
CA ASP A 139 22.26 -7.93 2.39
C ASP A 139 23.49 -7.06 2.15
N ALA A 140 23.46 -5.83 2.63
CA ALA A 140 24.57 -4.89 2.52
C ALA A 140 25.85 -5.33 3.26
N ASN A 141 25.75 -6.30 4.18
CA ASN A 141 26.91 -6.80 4.91
C ASN A 141 27.69 -7.88 4.14
N SER A 142 26.99 -8.70 3.36
CA SER A 142 27.61 -9.78 2.57
C SER A 142 27.65 -9.52 1.07
N ASP A 143 27.07 -8.42 0.59
CA ASP A 143 26.97 -8.06 -0.84
C ASP A 143 26.28 -9.13 -1.70
N ASP A 144 25.29 -9.80 -1.14
CA ASP A 144 24.58 -10.89 -1.80
C ASP A 144 23.09 -10.86 -1.42
N TRP A 145 22.26 -11.59 -2.16
CA TRP A 145 20.87 -11.75 -1.79
C TRP A 145 20.74 -12.69 -0.58
N VAL A 146 19.79 -12.43 0.27
CA VAL A 146 19.43 -13.27 1.42
C VAL A 146 17.94 -13.50 1.47
N GLY A 147 17.51 -14.52 2.20
CA GLY A 147 16.11 -14.83 2.44
C GLY A 147 15.93 -16.23 2.99
N ARG A 148 14.69 -16.54 3.41
CA ARG A 148 14.33 -17.81 4.07
C ARG A 148 14.81 -19.05 3.30
N ARG A 149 14.67 -19.05 1.98
CA ARG A 149 15.05 -20.23 1.18
C ARG A 149 16.57 -20.48 1.17
N LYS A 150 17.39 -19.43 1.18
CA LYS A 150 18.86 -19.57 1.29
C LYS A 150 19.23 -20.19 2.64
N LEU A 151 18.56 -19.79 3.73
CA LEU A 151 18.74 -20.38 5.06
C LEU A 151 18.34 -21.85 5.10
N LEU A 152 17.26 -22.22 4.43
CA LEU A 152 16.80 -23.60 4.31
C LEU A 152 17.60 -24.42 3.28
N LYS A 153 18.68 -23.86 2.72
CA LYS A 153 19.50 -24.48 1.67
C LYS A 153 18.69 -24.88 0.44
N LYS A 154 17.61 -24.14 0.14
CA LYS A 154 16.83 -24.31 -1.09
C LYS A 154 17.46 -23.49 -2.21
N PRO A 155 17.47 -24.01 -3.46
CA PRO A 155 18.28 -23.42 -4.54
C PRO A 155 17.74 -22.10 -5.09
N SER A 156 16.48 -21.76 -4.82
CA SER A 156 15.86 -20.59 -5.40
C SER A 156 15.11 -19.75 -4.37
N PRO A 157 15.28 -18.43 -4.38
CA PRO A 157 14.42 -17.53 -3.63
C PRO A 157 13.01 -17.48 -4.22
N TYR A 158 12.06 -17.00 -3.43
CA TYR A 158 10.75 -16.59 -3.90
C TYR A 158 10.72 -15.09 -4.16
N HIS A 159 9.97 -14.69 -5.18
CA HIS A 159 9.46 -13.34 -5.33
C HIS A 159 8.02 -13.30 -4.82
N GLU A 160 7.70 -12.31 -4.02
CA GLU A 160 6.35 -12.03 -3.56
C GLU A 160 6.14 -10.53 -3.45
N PHE A 161 4.97 -10.04 -3.90
CA PHE A 161 4.46 -8.71 -3.58
C PHE A 161 3.11 -8.83 -2.90
N MET A 162 2.80 -7.89 -2.02
CA MET A 162 1.51 -7.76 -1.37
C MET A 162 1.19 -6.27 -1.17
N ASN A 163 0.54 -5.66 -2.16
CA ASN A 163 0.27 -4.21 -2.22
C ASN A 163 1.55 -3.36 -2.20
N HIS A 164 2.58 -3.77 -2.93
CA HIS A 164 3.84 -3.03 -3.03
C HIS A 164 3.76 -1.87 -4.00
N LEU A 165 3.09 -2.06 -5.11
CA LEU A 165 2.89 -1.06 -6.18
C LEU A 165 4.17 -0.26 -6.44
N PRO A 166 5.26 -0.89 -6.89
CA PRO A 166 6.53 -0.24 -7.10
C PRO A 166 6.43 1.00 -7.99
N PHE A 167 7.40 1.89 -7.87
CA PHE A 167 7.46 3.10 -8.69
C PHE A 167 7.99 2.76 -10.10
N TYR A 168 7.15 2.06 -10.88
CA TYR A 168 7.50 1.61 -12.23
C TYR A 168 7.82 2.75 -13.20
N GLN A 169 7.32 3.96 -12.96
CA GLN A 169 7.68 5.15 -13.74
C GLN A 169 9.18 5.46 -13.61
N LEU A 170 9.75 5.35 -12.40
CA LEU A 170 11.19 5.51 -12.20
C LEU A 170 11.97 4.36 -12.85
N MET A 171 11.48 3.12 -12.72
CA MET A 171 12.12 1.97 -13.41
C MET A 171 12.13 2.16 -14.93
N TYR A 172 11.03 2.67 -15.50
CA TYR A 172 10.90 2.96 -16.93
C TYR A 172 11.79 4.12 -17.36
N GLU A 173 11.92 5.16 -16.55
CA GLU A 173 12.85 6.27 -16.80
C GLU A 173 14.30 5.79 -16.85
N VAL A 174 14.68 4.88 -15.94
CA VAL A 174 16.04 4.33 -15.84
C VAL A 174 16.35 3.36 -16.98
N ASP A 175 15.44 2.43 -17.28
CA ASP A 175 15.55 1.49 -18.40
C ASP A 175 14.15 1.06 -18.88
N PRO A 176 13.64 1.68 -19.97
CA PRO A 176 12.33 1.34 -20.52
C PRO A 176 12.20 -0.13 -20.96
N ASN A 177 13.27 -0.70 -21.51
CA ASN A 177 13.24 -2.09 -21.98
C ASN A 177 13.17 -3.07 -20.81
N TYR A 178 13.98 -2.82 -19.79
CA TYR A 178 13.93 -3.64 -18.58
C TYR A 178 12.58 -3.52 -17.87
N ALA A 179 12.06 -2.31 -17.69
CA ALA A 179 10.75 -2.10 -17.05
C ALA A 179 9.65 -2.91 -17.73
N CYS A 180 9.55 -2.85 -19.05
CA CYS A 180 8.56 -3.64 -19.79
C CYS A 180 8.78 -5.16 -19.64
N LYS A 181 10.03 -5.63 -19.68
CA LYS A 181 10.35 -7.03 -19.44
C LYS A 181 10.01 -7.48 -18.04
N PHE A 182 10.35 -6.66 -17.03
CA PHE A 182 10.04 -6.94 -15.63
C PHE A 182 8.54 -7.08 -15.39
N LEU A 183 7.73 -6.14 -15.90
CA LEU A 183 6.28 -6.19 -15.76
C LEU A 183 5.67 -7.44 -16.41
N GLY A 184 6.20 -7.87 -17.56
CA GLY A 184 5.83 -9.13 -18.19
C GLY A 184 6.29 -10.35 -17.38
N ALA A 185 7.51 -10.35 -16.87
CA ALA A 185 8.05 -11.43 -16.04
C ALA A 185 7.28 -11.58 -14.72
N LEU A 186 6.81 -10.49 -14.13
CA LEU A 186 5.97 -10.51 -12.95
C LEU A 186 4.69 -11.33 -13.20
N TRP A 187 4.02 -11.08 -14.32
CA TRP A 187 2.86 -11.87 -14.72
C TRP A 187 3.20 -13.33 -15.00
N SER A 188 4.23 -13.60 -15.81
CA SER A 188 4.64 -14.96 -16.13
C SER A 188 5.03 -15.77 -14.91
N GLY A 189 5.62 -15.14 -13.91
CA GLY A 189 6.04 -15.80 -12.67
C GLY A 189 4.90 -16.11 -11.71
N HIS A 190 3.88 -15.25 -11.68
CA HIS A 190 2.77 -15.35 -10.74
C HIS A 190 1.48 -15.95 -11.34
N VAL A 191 1.42 -16.18 -12.65
CA VAL A 191 0.27 -16.78 -13.34
C VAL A 191 0.65 -18.12 -13.95
N PRO A 192 0.69 -19.20 -13.18
CA PRO A 192 1.06 -20.53 -13.68
C PRO A 192 0.06 -21.07 -14.71
N LYS A 193 -1.19 -20.61 -14.68
CA LYS A 193 -2.22 -21.02 -15.63
C LYS A 193 -3.05 -19.83 -16.08
N TRP A 194 -2.79 -19.37 -17.29
CA TRP A 194 -3.43 -18.18 -17.87
C TRP A 194 -4.91 -18.38 -18.22
N SER A 195 -5.29 -19.57 -18.72
CA SER A 195 -6.64 -19.81 -19.24
C SER A 195 -7.77 -19.56 -18.23
N ASP A 196 -7.48 -19.67 -16.94
CA ASP A 196 -8.46 -19.48 -15.86
C ASP A 196 -7.94 -18.54 -14.74
N LEU A 197 -6.76 -17.92 -14.95
CA LEU A 197 -6.11 -17.03 -13.99
C LEU A 197 -5.87 -17.70 -12.63
N ASP A 198 -5.37 -18.96 -12.65
CA ASP A 198 -4.82 -19.55 -11.45
C ASP A 198 -3.52 -18.81 -11.10
N ILE A 199 -3.54 -17.98 -10.07
CA ILE A 199 -2.39 -17.17 -9.66
C ILE A 199 -1.76 -17.72 -8.38
N ASP A 200 -0.44 -17.56 -8.28
CA ASP A 200 0.32 -17.90 -7.07
C ASP A 200 1.03 -16.65 -6.55
N ARG A 201 0.87 -16.35 -5.25
CA ARG A 201 1.57 -15.24 -4.61
C ARG A 201 3.10 -15.37 -4.65
N HIS A 202 3.60 -16.59 -4.86
CA HIS A 202 5.03 -16.87 -4.93
C HIS A 202 5.47 -17.20 -6.35
N SER A 203 6.50 -16.52 -6.83
CA SER A 203 7.21 -16.88 -8.07
C SER A 203 8.60 -17.37 -7.75
N LEU A 204 8.99 -18.52 -8.32
CA LEU A 204 10.37 -19.04 -8.22
C LEU A 204 11.31 -18.24 -9.14
N MET A 205 12.49 -17.92 -8.63
CA MET A 205 13.44 -17.04 -9.32
C MET A 205 14.66 -17.78 -9.90
N ALA A 206 14.71 -19.12 -9.81
CA ALA A 206 15.87 -19.92 -10.21
C ALA A 206 16.08 -20.03 -11.72
N ASN A 207 15.00 -19.97 -12.49
CA ASN A 207 15.04 -20.25 -13.93
C ASN A 207 14.46 -19.09 -14.72
N PRO A 208 14.86 -18.91 -15.99
CA PRO A 208 14.20 -17.97 -16.88
C PRO A 208 12.70 -18.24 -16.95
N LEU A 209 11.91 -17.17 -16.86
CA LEU A 209 10.47 -17.24 -17.06
C LEU A 209 10.13 -17.20 -18.56
N PRO A 210 9.06 -17.86 -18.99
CA PRO A 210 8.56 -17.69 -20.34
C PRO A 210 8.11 -16.24 -20.57
N LEU A 211 8.02 -15.82 -21.82
CA LEU A 211 7.35 -14.57 -22.15
C LEU A 211 5.89 -14.62 -21.71
N PRO A 212 5.30 -13.49 -21.31
CA PRO A 212 3.91 -13.44 -20.90
C PRO A 212 2.99 -13.82 -22.05
N ASP A 213 2.06 -14.72 -21.78
CA ASP A 213 1.16 -15.29 -22.80
C ASP A 213 -0.13 -14.47 -22.90
N TRP A 214 0.02 -13.20 -23.32
CA TRP A 214 -1.12 -12.27 -23.47
C TRP A 214 -2.13 -12.71 -24.54
N ASP A 215 -1.78 -13.66 -25.40
CA ASP A 215 -2.62 -14.16 -26.50
C ASP A 215 -3.36 -15.47 -26.15
N THR A 216 -3.11 -16.04 -24.97
CA THR A 216 -3.83 -17.23 -24.50
C THR A 216 -5.34 -17.02 -24.48
N ALA A 217 -6.08 -18.03 -24.93
CA ALA A 217 -7.52 -18.03 -24.81
C ALA A 217 -7.97 -18.08 -23.35
N TYR A 218 -8.68 -17.06 -22.91
CA TYR A 218 -9.27 -17.03 -21.58
C TYR A 218 -10.55 -17.87 -21.56
N VAL A 219 -10.59 -18.84 -20.68
CA VAL A 219 -11.74 -19.74 -20.48
C VAL A 219 -12.53 -19.32 -19.24
N GLY A 220 -11.83 -18.78 -18.23
CA GLY A 220 -12.43 -18.50 -16.92
C GLY A 220 -12.78 -19.81 -16.21
N GLY A 221 -14.01 -19.95 -15.80
CA GLY A 221 -14.52 -21.08 -15.05
C GLY A 221 -14.98 -20.66 -13.65
N PRO A 222 -15.61 -21.55 -12.87
CA PRO A 222 -16.11 -21.20 -11.56
C PRO A 222 -14.97 -20.79 -10.62
N VAL A 223 -15.25 -19.88 -9.69
CA VAL A 223 -14.38 -19.60 -8.56
C VAL A 223 -14.74 -20.55 -7.42
N PHE A 224 -13.73 -21.06 -6.74
CA PHE A 224 -13.90 -21.96 -5.60
C PHE A 224 -13.34 -21.30 -4.35
N TYR A 225 -13.97 -21.58 -3.24
CA TYR A 225 -13.55 -21.11 -1.92
C TYR A 225 -12.83 -22.23 -1.19
N VAL A 226 -11.56 -22.48 -1.55
CA VAL A 226 -10.75 -23.54 -0.96
C VAL A 226 -9.53 -22.94 -0.26
N SER A 227 -9.12 -23.54 0.83
CA SER A 227 -8.08 -23.02 1.73
C SER A 227 -6.65 -23.05 1.17
N LYS A 228 -6.40 -23.72 0.08
CA LYS A 228 -5.07 -23.80 -0.53
C LYS A 228 -4.72 -22.61 -1.44
N GLY A 229 -5.62 -21.64 -1.55
CA GLY A 229 -5.45 -20.53 -2.46
C GLY A 229 -4.22 -19.71 -2.17
N ARG A 230 -3.55 -19.33 -3.23
CA ARG A 230 -2.47 -18.36 -3.23
C ARG A 230 -2.82 -17.11 -4.02
N SER A 231 -4.09 -17.02 -4.45
CA SER A 231 -4.67 -15.93 -5.21
C SER A 231 -5.15 -14.79 -4.31
N PHE A 232 -4.31 -14.37 -3.37
CA PHE A 232 -4.64 -13.26 -2.48
C PHE A 232 -4.83 -11.95 -3.24
N ILE A 233 -5.85 -11.19 -2.88
CA ILE A 233 -6.13 -9.90 -3.51
C ILE A 233 -4.96 -8.91 -3.44
N PRO A 234 -4.10 -8.87 -2.39
CA PRO A 234 -2.93 -8.01 -2.40
C PRO A 234 -1.94 -8.27 -3.54
N ILE A 235 -1.64 -9.55 -3.88
CA ILE A 235 -0.79 -9.84 -5.05
C ILE A 235 -1.52 -9.58 -6.36
N ALA A 236 -2.82 -9.87 -6.43
CA ALA A 236 -3.60 -9.53 -7.62
C ALA A 236 -3.62 -8.03 -7.87
N THR A 237 -3.68 -7.21 -6.83
CA THR A 237 -3.59 -5.75 -6.94
C THR A 237 -2.25 -5.30 -7.54
N ASP A 238 -1.13 -5.90 -7.12
CA ASP A 238 0.18 -5.64 -7.76
C ASP A 238 0.22 -6.07 -9.22
N LEU A 239 -0.36 -7.24 -9.57
CA LEU A 239 -0.44 -7.72 -10.95
C LEU A 239 -1.33 -6.82 -11.81
N ILE A 240 -2.49 -6.39 -11.31
CA ILE A 240 -3.40 -5.47 -11.99
C ILE A 240 -2.70 -4.14 -12.26
N TYR A 241 -2.04 -3.56 -11.24
CA TYR A 241 -1.28 -2.33 -11.39
C TYR A 241 -0.13 -2.47 -12.37
N ALA A 242 0.62 -3.59 -12.32
CA ALA A 242 1.72 -3.86 -13.24
C ALA A 242 1.27 -3.94 -14.69
N ALA A 243 0.18 -4.67 -14.98
CA ALA A 243 -0.35 -4.79 -16.34
C ALA A 243 -0.98 -3.48 -16.83
N ALA A 244 -1.66 -2.74 -15.97
CA ALA A 244 -2.17 -1.40 -16.26
C ALA A 244 -1.03 -0.43 -16.60
N THR A 245 0.07 -0.48 -15.85
CA THR A 245 1.26 0.33 -16.09
C THR A 245 1.97 -0.08 -17.38
N LEU A 246 2.08 -1.40 -17.67
CA LEU A 246 2.65 -1.88 -18.93
C LEU A 246 1.85 -1.39 -20.14
N HIS A 247 0.51 -1.45 -20.05
CA HIS A 247 -0.36 -0.84 -21.05
C HIS A 247 -0.10 0.66 -21.21
N HIS A 248 -0.01 1.39 -20.10
CA HIS A 248 0.25 2.84 -20.12
C HIS A 248 1.59 3.19 -20.80
N PHE A 249 2.63 2.39 -20.58
CA PHE A 249 3.96 2.62 -21.19
C PHE A 249 4.01 2.25 -22.67
N THR A 250 3.33 1.19 -23.08
CA THR A 250 3.50 0.61 -24.42
C THR A 250 2.35 0.91 -25.38
N GLY A 251 1.18 1.26 -24.87
CA GLY A 251 -0.07 1.33 -25.65
C GLY A 251 -0.64 -0.03 -26.05
N ASP A 252 0.03 -1.16 -25.69
CA ASP A 252 -0.48 -2.50 -25.96
C ASP A 252 -1.75 -2.75 -25.11
N PRO A 253 -2.92 -3.04 -25.72
CA PRO A 253 -4.14 -3.25 -24.96
C PRO A 253 -4.19 -4.60 -24.22
N ARG A 254 -3.38 -5.59 -24.62
CA ARG A 254 -3.46 -6.95 -24.10
C ARG A 254 -3.20 -7.05 -22.59
N PRO A 255 -2.17 -6.41 -22.02
CA PRO A 255 -1.96 -6.41 -20.58
C PRO A 255 -3.17 -5.87 -19.81
N LEU A 256 -3.79 -4.78 -20.28
CA LEU A 256 -4.95 -4.20 -19.62
C LEU A 256 -6.17 -5.14 -19.66
N VAL A 257 -6.36 -5.88 -20.76
CA VAL A 257 -7.42 -6.91 -20.85
C VAL A 257 -7.23 -7.95 -19.75
N TRP A 258 -6.00 -8.41 -19.54
CA TRP A 258 -5.70 -9.39 -18.50
C TRP A 258 -5.81 -8.82 -17.08
N ALA A 259 -5.42 -7.57 -16.86
CA ALA A 259 -5.65 -6.88 -15.60
C ALA A 259 -7.13 -6.85 -15.23
N LYS A 260 -7.99 -6.50 -16.19
CA LYS A 260 -9.45 -6.48 -16.00
C LYS A 260 -10.01 -7.88 -15.75
N ARG A 261 -9.55 -8.90 -16.49
CA ARG A 261 -9.96 -10.31 -16.24
C ARG A 261 -9.62 -10.75 -14.83
N LEU A 262 -8.40 -10.42 -14.35
CA LEU A 262 -7.98 -10.77 -13.00
C LEU A 262 -8.83 -10.05 -11.94
N ALA A 263 -9.08 -8.75 -12.08
CA ALA A 263 -9.95 -8.02 -11.18
C ALA A 263 -11.37 -8.62 -11.17
N HIS A 264 -11.89 -8.99 -12.34
CA HIS A 264 -13.22 -9.58 -12.47
C HIS A 264 -13.35 -10.94 -11.78
N ARG A 265 -12.25 -11.72 -11.61
CA ARG A 265 -12.30 -12.96 -10.81
C ARG A 265 -12.73 -12.72 -9.36
N TYR A 266 -12.35 -11.60 -8.77
CA TYR A 266 -12.80 -11.23 -7.42
C TYR A 266 -14.25 -10.74 -7.42
N VAL A 267 -14.73 -10.13 -8.51
CA VAL A 267 -16.15 -9.81 -8.69
C VAL A 267 -16.99 -11.08 -8.76
N GLU A 268 -16.55 -12.10 -9.52
CA GLU A 268 -17.21 -13.41 -9.60
C GLU A 268 -17.19 -14.17 -8.26
N ALA A 269 -16.24 -13.87 -7.39
CA ALA A 269 -16.10 -14.47 -6.05
C ALA A 269 -16.97 -13.80 -4.97
N ARG A 270 -17.72 -12.74 -5.29
CA ARG A 270 -18.64 -12.10 -4.36
C ARG A 270 -19.82 -13.00 -4.03
N ASP A 271 -20.28 -12.94 -2.80
CA ASP A 271 -21.54 -13.58 -2.45
C ASP A 271 -22.71 -12.83 -3.14
N PRO A 272 -23.61 -13.54 -3.83
CA PRO A 272 -24.66 -12.90 -4.63
C PRO A 272 -25.71 -12.17 -3.81
N ASN A 273 -25.84 -12.42 -2.51
CA ASN A 273 -26.84 -11.79 -1.64
C ASN A 273 -26.28 -10.57 -0.94
N THR A 274 -25.02 -10.62 -0.52
CA THR A 274 -24.37 -9.56 0.26
C THR A 274 -23.52 -8.63 -0.61
N GLY A 275 -22.96 -9.13 -1.69
CA GLY A 275 -21.96 -8.45 -2.51
C GLY A 275 -20.55 -8.44 -1.89
N LEU A 276 -20.36 -8.99 -0.69
CA LEU A 276 -19.05 -9.06 -0.06
C LEU A 276 -18.15 -10.08 -0.76
N SER A 277 -16.87 -9.72 -0.93
CA SER A 277 -15.84 -10.60 -1.49
C SER A 277 -14.89 -11.11 -0.42
N GLY A 278 -14.40 -12.35 -0.60
CA GLY A 278 -13.29 -12.87 0.19
C GLY A 278 -11.95 -12.33 -0.31
N PRO A 279 -10.88 -12.44 0.51
CA PRO A 279 -9.56 -11.93 0.16
C PRO A 279 -8.83 -12.77 -0.89
N LEU A 280 -9.40 -13.89 -1.30
CA LEU A 280 -8.83 -14.80 -2.30
C LEU A 280 -9.90 -15.65 -2.98
N TYR A 281 -9.55 -16.24 -4.12
CA TYR A 281 -10.31 -17.28 -4.80
C TYR A 281 -9.38 -18.45 -5.18
N ASN A 282 -9.97 -19.57 -5.57
CA ASN A 282 -9.22 -20.74 -6.02
C ASN A 282 -9.94 -21.49 -7.14
N HIS A 283 -9.18 -22.15 -8.01
CA HIS A 283 -9.71 -22.93 -9.13
C HIS A 283 -9.83 -24.42 -8.83
N LYS A 284 -9.11 -24.93 -7.85
CA LYS A 284 -9.13 -26.34 -7.49
C LYS A 284 -9.86 -26.57 -6.19
N GLU A 285 -10.87 -27.37 -6.26
CA GLU A 285 -11.48 -27.97 -5.09
C GLU A 285 -10.48 -28.96 -4.48
N ASP A 286 -10.01 -28.68 -3.26
CA ASP A 286 -9.24 -29.62 -2.43
C ASP A 286 -10.01 -29.81 -1.14
N PRO A 287 -10.98 -30.77 -1.12
CA PRO A 287 -11.85 -30.96 0.02
C PRO A 287 -11.09 -31.33 1.29
N ASP A 288 -9.93 -31.97 1.17
CA ASP A 288 -9.13 -32.39 2.34
C ASP A 288 -8.43 -31.20 3.02
N ARG A 289 -8.31 -30.07 2.35
CA ARG A 289 -7.73 -28.84 2.92
C ARG A 289 -8.75 -27.79 3.30
N ALA A 290 -9.96 -27.85 2.78
CA ALA A 290 -11.01 -26.88 3.05
C ALA A 290 -11.31 -26.75 4.56
N ASP A 291 -11.26 -27.85 5.27
CA ASP A 291 -11.62 -27.94 6.70
C ASP A 291 -10.43 -27.76 7.65
N THR A 292 -9.22 -27.53 7.14
CA THR A 292 -8.02 -27.57 7.98
C THR A 292 -7.73 -26.28 8.73
N GLN A 293 -8.26 -25.13 8.33
CA GLN A 293 -7.84 -23.84 8.89
C GLN A 293 -8.68 -23.38 10.09
N PHE A 294 -9.99 -23.61 10.10
CA PHE A 294 -10.86 -23.08 11.15
C PHE A 294 -11.67 -24.16 11.86
N GLY A 295 -11.67 -25.39 11.36
CA GLY A 295 -12.50 -26.50 11.88
C GLY A 295 -13.98 -26.29 11.60
N ASP A 296 -14.81 -27.10 12.25
CA ASP A 296 -16.27 -27.09 12.14
C ASP A 296 -16.90 -26.14 13.16
N ALA A 297 -16.38 -24.91 13.26
CA ALA A 297 -16.82 -23.95 14.27
C ALA A 297 -18.28 -23.50 14.06
N VAL A 298 -18.76 -23.52 12.80
CA VAL A 298 -20.16 -23.23 12.46
C VAL A 298 -20.70 -24.37 11.60
N PRO A 299 -21.64 -25.20 12.12
CA PRO A 299 -22.24 -26.29 11.37
C PRO A 299 -22.89 -25.80 10.06
N GLY A 300 -22.61 -26.50 8.97
CA GLY A 300 -23.18 -26.18 7.65
C GLY A 300 -22.48 -25.06 6.89
N HIS A 301 -21.48 -24.39 7.49
CA HIS A 301 -20.68 -23.36 6.81
C HIS A 301 -19.26 -23.89 6.58
N ARG A 302 -18.79 -23.72 5.35
CA ARG A 302 -17.36 -23.90 5.07
C ARG A 302 -16.62 -22.67 5.61
N MET A 303 -15.82 -22.90 6.62
CA MET A 303 -15.06 -21.88 7.31
C MET A 303 -13.65 -21.82 6.74
N MET A 304 -13.47 -21.05 5.67
CA MET A 304 -12.20 -20.96 4.97
C MET A 304 -11.76 -19.50 4.89
N GLU A 305 -10.48 -19.30 4.65
CA GLU A 305 -9.91 -18.00 4.39
C GLU A 305 -10.66 -17.22 3.30
N ALA A 306 -10.99 -17.91 2.20
CA ALA A 306 -11.73 -17.33 1.09
C ALA A 306 -13.17 -16.91 1.43
N THR A 307 -13.75 -17.45 2.49
CA THR A 307 -15.11 -17.09 2.94
C THR A 307 -15.12 -16.08 4.07
N MET A 308 -13.96 -15.71 4.62
CA MET A 308 -13.85 -14.64 5.61
C MET A 308 -13.87 -13.29 4.92
N TRP A 309 -14.71 -12.37 5.37
CA TRP A 309 -14.61 -10.99 4.94
C TRP A 309 -13.54 -10.25 5.76
N SER A 310 -12.58 -9.66 5.08
CA SER A 310 -11.50 -8.89 5.67
C SER A 310 -11.60 -7.43 5.25
N PRO A 311 -12.32 -6.57 5.99
CA PRO A 311 -12.60 -5.20 5.57
C PRO A 311 -11.35 -4.38 5.24
N ASN A 312 -10.32 -4.44 6.07
CA ASN A 312 -9.09 -3.68 5.81
C ASN A 312 -8.39 -4.12 4.52
N THR A 313 -8.41 -5.43 4.22
CA THR A 313 -7.79 -5.95 2.98
C THR A 313 -8.62 -5.58 1.75
N SER A 314 -9.94 -5.75 1.81
CA SER A 314 -10.85 -5.44 0.69
C SER A 314 -10.88 -3.94 0.39
N ILE A 315 -11.15 -3.09 1.41
CA ILE A 315 -11.22 -1.63 1.24
C ILE A 315 -9.89 -1.05 0.73
N ARG A 316 -8.75 -1.61 1.18
CA ARG A 316 -7.44 -1.20 0.65
C ARG A 316 -7.27 -1.60 -0.82
N ALA A 317 -7.69 -2.79 -1.21
CA ALA A 317 -7.67 -3.20 -2.63
C ALA A 317 -8.55 -2.29 -3.47
N ASP A 318 -9.76 -1.94 -3.00
CA ASP A 318 -10.67 -1.02 -3.67
C ASP A 318 -10.05 0.37 -3.86
N LEU A 319 -9.42 0.90 -2.82
CA LEU A 319 -8.66 2.17 -2.88
C LEU A 319 -7.61 2.12 -4.00
N LEU A 320 -6.83 1.04 -4.05
CA LEU A 320 -5.76 0.87 -5.03
C LEU A 320 -6.30 0.62 -6.46
N TRP A 321 -7.41 -0.07 -6.59
CA TRP A 321 -8.07 -0.25 -7.89
C TRP A 321 -8.67 1.06 -8.41
N MET A 322 -9.25 1.90 -7.55
CA MET A 322 -9.71 3.23 -7.92
C MET A 322 -8.56 4.13 -8.37
N LEU A 323 -7.42 4.12 -7.66
CA LEU A 323 -6.22 4.86 -8.07
C LEU A 323 -5.67 4.35 -9.42
N THR A 324 -5.66 3.04 -9.63
CA THR A 324 -5.27 2.43 -10.92
C THR A 324 -6.26 2.82 -12.02
N GLY A 325 -7.54 2.82 -11.71
CA GLY A 325 -8.59 3.28 -12.62
C GLY A 325 -8.44 4.74 -13.01
N GLU A 326 -8.13 5.61 -12.05
CA GLU A 326 -7.88 7.03 -12.31
C GLU A 326 -6.64 7.25 -13.19
N MET A 327 -5.55 6.51 -12.95
CA MET A 327 -4.34 6.53 -13.79
C MET A 327 -4.64 6.18 -15.26
N LEU A 328 -5.57 5.27 -15.50
CA LEU A 328 -5.98 4.81 -16.84
C LEU A 328 -7.06 5.69 -17.49
N GLY A 329 -7.68 6.61 -16.75
CA GLY A 329 -8.78 7.46 -17.22
C GLY A 329 -9.98 6.65 -17.71
N GLU A 330 -10.48 6.92 -18.91
CA GLU A 330 -11.65 6.22 -19.49
C GLU A 330 -11.49 4.70 -19.55
N GLN A 331 -10.27 4.22 -19.78
CA GLN A 331 -9.98 2.79 -19.86
C GLN A 331 -10.02 2.09 -18.50
N GLY A 332 -9.92 2.85 -17.40
CA GLY A 332 -9.93 2.34 -16.03
C GLY A 332 -11.31 2.30 -15.36
N LYS A 333 -12.37 2.75 -16.05
CA LYS A 333 -13.72 2.87 -15.46
C LYS A 333 -14.26 1.58 -14.86
N GLU A 334 -13.98 0.44 -15.46
CA GLU A 334 -14.43 -0.86 -14.93
C GLU A 334 -13.79 -1.18 -13.59
N LEU A 335 -12.48 -0.94 -13.42
CA LEU A 335 -11.79 -1.13 -12.15
C LEU A 335 -12.40 -0.23 -11.07
N THR A 336 -12.64 1.05 -11.41
CA THR A 336 -13.30 1.98 -10.49
C THR A 336 -14.71 1.51 -10.14
N GLN A 337 -15.50 1.05 -11.12
CA GLN A 337 -16.88 0.59 -10.89
C GLN A 337 -16.91 -0.63 -9.96
N TRP A 338 -16.04 -1.61 -10.17
CA TRP A 338 -15.98 -2.80 -9.32
C TRP A 338 -15.56 -2.46 -7.88
N ALA A 339 -14.60 -1.56 -7.71
CA ALA A 339 -14.24 -1.07 -6.37
C ALA A 339 -15.40 -0.34 -5.68
N LEU A 340 -16.14 0.50 -6.40
CA LEU A 340 -17.32 1.18 -5.89
C LEU A 340 -18.40 0.20 -5.43
N GLU A 341 -18.66 -0.86 -6.19
CA GLU A 341 -19.63 -1.89 -5.83
C GLU A 341 -19.22 -2.64 -4.54
N ASP A 342 -17.94 -2.97 -4.39
CA ASP A 342 -17.41 -3.63 -3.18
C ASP A 342 -17.53 -2.71 -1.96
N LEU A 343 -17.14 -1.44 -2.08
CA LEU A 343 -17.31 -0.43 -1.05
C LEU A 343 -18.80 -0.24 -0.68
N ALA A 344 -19.71 -0.31 -1.66
CA ALA A 344 -21.15 -0.23 -1.39
C ALA A 344 -21.64 -1.44 -0.57
N ALA A 345 -21.17 -2.64 -0.86
CA ALA A 345 -21.46 -3.83 -0.07
C ALA A 345 -20.86 -3.73 1.35
N ALA A 346 -19.61 -3.30 1.46
CA ALA A 346 -18.94 -3.08 2.74
C ALA A 346 -19.70 -2.08 3.64
N ALA A 347 -20.20 -0.98 3.07
CA ALA A 347 -20.99 0.00 3.82
C ALA A 347 -22.36 -0.55 4.25
N LYS A 348 -23.09 -1.21 3.34
CA LYS A 348 -24.47 -1.66 3.58
C LYS A 348 -24.56 -2.88 4.51
N VAL A 349 -23.66 -3.84 4.34
CA VAL A 349 -23.68 -5.12 5.06
C VAL A 349 -22.66 -5.14 6.19
N GLY A 350 -21.47 -4.66 5.90
CA GLY A 350 -20.29 -4.78 6.77
C GLY A 350 -20.24 -3.75 7.90
N TYR A 351 -20.62 -2.51 7.67
CA TYR A 351 -20.46 -1.45 8.67
C TYR A 351 -21.56 -1.44 9.74
N ASP A 352 -21.16 -1.14 10.98
CA ASP A 352 -22.06 -0.91 12.12
C ASP A 352 -21.89 0.55 12.60
N PRO A 353 -22.82 1.45 12.26
CA PRO A 353 -22.70 2.87 12.60
C PRO A 353 -22.81 3.15 14.12
N ASN A 354 -23.49 2.28 14.88
CA ASN A 354 -23.60 2.45 16.32
C ASN A 354 -22.29 2.16 17.05
N ARG A 355 -21.52 1.20 16.54
CA ARG A 355 -20.23 0.80 17.10
C ARG A 355 -19.04 1.48 16.39
N LYS A 356 -19.28 2.11 15.24
CA LYS A 356 -18.24 2.68 14.33
C LYS A 356 -17.17 1.68 13.94
N VAL A 357 -17.60 0.47 13.59
CA VAL A 357 -16.72 -0.65 13.22
C VAL A 357 -17.24 -1.37 11.98
N PHE A 358 -16.34 -1.99 11.25
CA PHE A 358 -16.67 -3.04 10.30
C PHE A 358 -16.77 -4.36 11.05
N LYS A 359 -17.88 -5.07 10.88
CA LYS A 359 -18.21 -6.32 11.58
C LYS A 359 -17.29 -7.46 11.15
N GLY A 360 -17.04 -8.42 12.03
CA GLY A 360 -16.41 -9.71 11.69
C GLY A 360 -17.42 -10.65 11.05
N LEU A 361 -17.42 -10.74 9.73
CA LEU A 361 -18.40 -11.51 8.96
C LEU A 361 -17.73 -12.60 8.11
N LEU A 362 -18.49 -13.61 7.75
CA LEU A 362 -18.27 -14.33 6.50
C LEU A 362 -18.88 -13.55 5.32
N ILE A 363 -18.48 -13.88 4.10
CA ILE A 363 -18.97 -13.18 2.89
C ILE A 363 -20.48 -13.30 2.69
N ASP A 364 -21.11 -14.38 3.21
CA ASP A 364 -22.57 -14.56 3.21
C ASP A 364 -23.33 -13.70 4.23
N GLY A 365 -22.61 -12.88 5.01
CA GLY A 365 -23.16 -11.98 6.01
C GLY A 365 -23.28 -12.59 7.42
N LEU A 366 -22.90 -13.85 7.62
CA LEU A 366 -22.91 -14.48 8.94
C LEU A 366 -21.90 -13.77 9.87
N ASN A 367 -22.40 -13.24 10.99
CA ASN A 367 -21.54 -12.64 12.02
C ASN A 367 -20.83 -13.72 12.83
N VAL A 368 -19.49 -13.68 12.79
CA VAL A 368 -18.62 -14.66 13.46
C VAL A 368 -17.68 -14.03 14.50
N GLU A 369 -17.96 -12.82 14.95
CA GLU A 369 -17.12 -12.11 15.95
C GLU A 369 -16.95 -12.89 17.26
N LYS A 370 -17.95 -13.70 17.63
CA LYS A 370 -17.95 -14.52 18.85
C LYS A 370 -17.68 -16.00 18.61
N VAL A 371 -17.45 -16.37 17.36
CA VAL A 371 -17.17 -17.76 17.00
C VAL A 371 -15.68 -18.02 17.10
N MET A 372 -15.30 -19.01 17.90
CA MET A 372 -13.90 -19.36 18.13
C MET A 372 -13.46 -20.49 17.21
N LYS A 373 -12.21 -20.44 16.75
CA LYS A 373 -11.59 -21.52 15.98
C LYS A 373 -11.52 -22.79 16.81
N THR A 374 -11.93 -23.91 16.25
CA THR A 374 -11.90 -25.22 16.92
C THR A 374 -10.54 -25.90 16.81
N ARG A 375 -9.67 -25.42 15.92
CA ARG A 375 -8.28 -25.89 15.75
C ARG A 375 -7.35 -24.74 15.36
N SER A 376 -6.06 -24.92 15.61
CA SER A 376 -5.02 -24.01 15.14
C SER A 376 -4.79 -24.18 13.64
N GLY A 377 -4.46 -23.09 12.94
CA GLY A 377 -4.16 -23.07 11.53
C GLY A 377 -3.37 -21.82 11.14
N TYR A 378 -3.19 -21.59 9.86
CA TYR A 378 -2.41 -20.46 9.32
C TYR A 378 -2.92 -19.09 9.82
N PHE A 379 -4.24 -18.94 10.02
CA PHE A 379 -4.86 -17.68 10.47
C PHE A 379 -5.16 -17.62 11.98
N GLY A 380 -4.42 -18.31 12.80
CA GLY A 380 -4.45 -18.17 14.23
C GLY A 380 -4.67 -19.46 15.01
N ALA A 381 -4.51 -19.35 16.31
CA ALA A 381 -4.57 -20.47 17.23
C ALA A 381 -6.01 -20.90 17.53
N GLN A 382 -6.18 -22.15 17.92
CA GLN A 382 -7.42 -22.65 18.52
C GLN A 382 -7.86 -21.74 19.67
N GLY A 383 -9.16 -21.48 19.78
CA GLY A 383 -9.72 -20.61 20.82
C GLY A 383 -9.58 -19.10 20.55
N THR A 384 -9.05 -18.69 19.39
CA THR A 384 -9.11 -17.29 18.94
C THR A 384 -10.35 -17.04 18.07
N PRO A 385 -10.88 -15.80 18.01
CA PRO A 385 -12.00 -15.49 17.13
C PRO A 385 -11.66 -15.75 15.65
N ILE A 386 -12.66 -16.17 14.87
CA ILE A 386 -12.51 -16.39 13.43
C ILE A 386 -12.23 -15.06 12.72
N CYS A 387 -13.15 -14.11 12.90
CA CYS A 387 -12.98 -12.73 12.46
C CYS A 387 -13.37 -11.80 13.60
N SER A 388 -12.57 -10.79 13.88
CA SER A 388 -12.94 -9.75 14.84
C SER A 388 -13.49 -8.53 14.10
N ALA A 389 -14.36 -7.76 14.78
CA ALA A 389 -14.71 -6.43 14.29
C ALA A 389 -13.47 -5.54 14.20
N GLN A 390 -13.42 -4.71 13.17
CA GLN A 390 -12.32 -3.77 12.91
C GLN A 390 -12.84 -2.34 13.03
N ALA A 391 -12.15 -1.51 13.80
CA ALA A 391 -12.50 -0.10 13.90
C ALA A 391 -12.43 0.58 12.52
N ALA A 392 -13.25 1.60 12.31
CA ALA A 392 -13.10 2.49 11.16
C ALA A 392 -11.67 3.05 11.14
N SER A 393 -11.06 3.02 9.97
CA SER A 393 -9.66 3.39 9.78
C SER A 393 -9.51 4.61 8.87
N PRO A 394 -8.40 5.36 8.96
CA PRO A 394 -8.06 6.41 8.01
C PRO A 394 -8.03 5.92 6.54
N ASP A 395 -7.53 4.70 6.28
CA ASP A 395 -7.57 4.08 4.93
C ASP A 395 -9.01 3.95 4.42
N ALA A 396 -9.94 3.52 5.27
CA ALA A 396 -11.35 3.43 4.90
C ALA A 396 -11.94 4.82 4.61
N PHE A 397 -11.65 5.81 5.45
CA PHE A 397 -12.06 7.19 5.19
C PHE A 397 -11.51 7.69 3.84
N CYS A 398 -10.24 7.44 3.55
CA CYS A 398 -9.62 7.80 2.29
C CYS A 398 -10.27 7.10 1.09
N ALA A 399 -10.58 5.80 1.19
CA ALA A 399 -11.24 5.05 0.13
C ALA A 399 -12.61 5.62 -0.20
N TYR A 400 -13.44 5.93 0.80
CA TYR A 400 -14.77 6.51 0.57
C TYR A 400 -14.71 7.98 0.13
N ALA A 401 -13.73 8.78 0.58
CA ALA A 401 -13.50 10.13 0.06
C ALA A 401 -13.10 10.11 -1.43
N LEU A 402 -12.24 9.18 -1.84
CA LEU A 402 -11.90 8.96 -3.24
C LEU A 402 -13.10 8.46 -4.03
N ALA A 403 -13.87 7.51 -3.51
CA ALA A 403 -15.09 6.99 -4.13
C ALA A 403 -16.12 8.10 -4.37
N ALA A 404 -16.35 8.97 -3.39
CA ALA A 404 -17.23 10.13 -3.52
C ALA A 404 -16.74 11.08 -4.61
N ARG A 405 -15.43 11.35 -4.69
CA ARG A 405 -14.85 12.22 -5.73
C ARG A 405 -15.00 11.64 -7.12
N LEU A 406 -14.72 10.35 -7.30
CA LEU A 406 -14.75 9.70 -8.62
C LEU A 406 -16.18 9.44 -9.12
N SER A 407 -17.08 8.98 -8.25
CA SER A 407 -18.45 8.64 -8.61
C SER A 407 -19.40 9.83 -8.65
N ARG A 408 -19.12 10.87 -7.85
CA ARG A 408 -20.05 11.98 -7.56
C ARG A 408 -21.36 11.52 -6.90
N ASP A 409 -21.44 10.29 -6.38
CA ASP A 409 -22.60 9.74 -5.71
C ASP A 409 -22.59 10.13 -4.21
N VAL A 410 -23.71 10.67 -3.76
CA VAL A 410 -23.93 11.10 -2.36
C VAL A 410 -23.79 9.93 -1.37
N PHE A 411 -24.08 8.71 -1.79
CA PHE A 411 -23.91 7.52 -0.95
C PHE A 411 -22.49 7.37 -0.40
N TYR A 412 -21.47 7.54 -1.24
CA TYR A 412 -20.07 7.47 -0.79
C TYR A 412 -19.65 8.69 0.01
N TRP A 413 -20.26 9.86 -0.26
CA TRP A 413 -20.08 11.04 0.58
C TRP A 413 -20.59 10.82 1.99
N ASP A 414 -21.81 10.30 2.13
CA ASP A 414 -22.42 10.03 3.43
C ASP A 414 -21.59 9.03 4.24
N MET A 415 -21.06 8.00 3.58
CA MET A 415 -20.17 7.05 4.24
C MET A 415 -18.83 7.68 4.61
N ALA A 416 -18.23 8.49 3.74
CA ALA A 416 -17.01 9.25 4.07
C ALA A 416 -17.25 10.19 5.26
N ARG A 417 -18.42 10.82 5.35
CA ARG A 417 -18.83 11.68 6.47
C ARG A 417 -18.91 10.90 7.78
N GLU A 418 -19.51 9.72 7.74
CA GLU A 418 -19.59 8.82 8.90
C GLU A 418 -18.19 8.38 9.36
N LEU A 419 -17.32 7.99 8.43
CA LEU A 419 -15.96 7.57 8.72
C LEU A 419 -15.09 8.73 9.24
N ALA A 420 -15.20 9.94 8.68
CA ALA A 420 -14.51 11.13 9.19
C ALA A 420 -14.85 11.40 10.66
N SER A 421 -16.16 11.26 11.02
CA SER A 421 -16.60 11.33 12.42
C SER A 421 -16.00 10.20 13.27
N ALA A 422 -15.93 8.98 12.72
CA ALA A 422 -15.40 7.82 13.42
C ALA A 422 -13.90 7.96 13.72
N VAL A 423 -13.10 8.51 12.78
CA VAL A 423 -11.68 8.80 12.96
C VAL A 423 -11.41 10.16 13.62
N LYS A 424 -12.44 10.82 14.15
CA LYS A 424 -12.37 12.07 14.95
C LYS A 424 -11.87 13.29 14.16
N LEU A 425 -12.25 13.40 12.90
CA LEU A 425 -11.97 14.58 12.07
C LEU A 425 -13.14 15.55 11.97
N GLY A 426 -14.29 15.23 12.59
CA GLY A 426 -15.48 16.06 12.58
C GLY A 426 -16.44 15.74 11.44
N ASP A 427 -17.26 16.70 11.07
CA ASP A 427 -18.28 16.58 10.02
C ASP A 427 -17.80 17.26 8.73
N ILE A 428 -17.66 16.48 7.66
CA ILE A 428 -17.23 16.97 6.34
C ILE A 428 -18.33 17.75 5.58
N GLY A 429 -19.49 17.94 6.17
CA GLY A 429 -20.64 18.65 5.58
C GLY A 429 -21.73 17.70 5.08
N GLU A 430 -22.98 18.19 5.11
CA GLU A 430 -24.17 17.39 4.77
C GLU A 430 -24.20 16.89 3.33
N GLN A 431 -23.54 17.62 2.43
CA GLN A 431 -23.40 17.26 1.01
C GLN A 431 -22.12 17.89 0.45
N PRO A 432 -21.61 17.41 -0.71
CA PRO A 432 -20.47 18.02 -1.35
C PRO A 432 -20.65 19.54 -1.56
N GLY A 433 -19.69 20.32 -1.06
CA GLY A 433 -19.72 21.79 -1.14
C GLY A 433 -20.45 22.49 0.02
N ALA A 434 -21.21 21.78 0.88
CA ALA A 434 -21.72 22.35 2.13
C ALA A 434 -20.57 22.72 3.08
N ALA A 435 -20.79 23.68 3.97
CA ALA A 435 -19.79 24.09 4.95
C ALA A 435 -19.51 22.95 5.95
N PRO A 436 -18.28 22.47 6.06
CA PRO A 436 -17.93 21.42 7.01
C PRO A 436 -17.82 21.98 8.43
N LYS A 437 -17.95 21.08 9.42
CA LYS A 437 -17.69 21.36 10.84
C LYS A 437 -16.56 20.45 11.31
N LEU A 438 -15.36 20.75 10.83
CA LEU A 438 -14.18 19.92 11.06
C LEU A 438 -13.64 20.08 12.48
N GLU A 439 -13.06 19.01 13.02
CA GLU A 439 -12.43 19.00 14.34
C GLU A 439 -11.00 19.55 14.24
N MET A 440 -10.86 20.89 14.33
CA MET A 440 -9.55 21.54 14.23
C MET A 440 -8.64 21.31 15.44
N GLY A 441 -9.18 20.78 16.55
CA GLY A 441 -8.43 20.32 17.73
C GLY A 441 -7.94 18.89 17.63
N THR A 442 -8.15 18.21 16.52
CA THR A 442 -7.75 16.80 16.32
C THR A 442 -6.28 16.56 16.63
N ALA A 443 -6.00 15.41 17.25
CA ALA A 443 -4.64 14.87 17.47
C ALA A 443 -4.27 13.82 16.41
N ALA A 444 -5.04 13.69 15.34
CA ALA A 444 -4.76 12.75 14.25
C ALA A 444 -3.36 12.97 13.66
N THR A 445 -2.70 11.89 13.29
CA THR A 445 -1.35 11.88 12.72
C THR A 445 -1.20 10.86 11.60
N ASP A 446 -2.31 10.38 11.05
CA ASP A 446 -2.29 9.38 9.99
C ASP A 446 -2.19 10.07 8.62
N GLU A 447 -1.34 9.53 7.75
CA GLU A 447 -1.13 10.08 6.41
C GLU A 447 -2.36 9.90 5.51
N ALA A 448 -3.13 8.83 5.70
CA ALA A 448 -4.33 8.58 4.92
C ALA A 448 -5.42 9.64 5.17
N ASP A 449 -5.49 10.21 6.38
CA ASP A 449 -6.39 11.32 6.69
C ASP A 449 -6.07 12.57 5.84
N ILE A 450 -4.78 12.88 5.67
CA ILE A 450 -4.37 13.99 4.80
C ILE A 450 -4.77 13.71 3.35
N VAL A 451 -4.50 12.49 2.86
CA VAL A 451 -4.86 12.12 1.48
C VAL A 451 -6.37 12.20 1.27
N ALA A 452 -7.17 11.72 2.24
CA ALA A 452 -8.63 11.84 2.20
C ALA A 452 -9.10 13.30 2.11
N LEU A 453 -8.55 14.17 2.94
CA LEU A 453 -8.87 15.60 2.92
C LEU A 453 -8.46 16.27 1.59
N LEU A 454 -7.35 15.85 0.98
CA LEU A 454 -6.98 16.29 -0.36
C LEU A 454 -8.00 15.82 -1.42
N GLN A 455 -8.57 14.60 -1.30
CA GLN A 455 -9.65 14.17 -2.20
C GLN A 455 -10.90 15.04 -2.06
N LEU A 456 -11.30 15.37 -0.82
CA LEU A 456 -12.44 16.23 -0.55
C LEU A 456 -12.20 17.66 -1.05
N HIS A 457 -10.98 18.19 -0.89
CA HIS A 457 -10.59 19.48 -1.47
C HIS A 457 -10.70 19.48 -3.00
N ARG A 458 -10.12 18.48 -3.67
CA ARG A 458 -10.21 18.34 -5.14
C ARG A 458 -11.66 18.20 -5.63
N MET A 459 -12.52 17.55 -4.85
CA MET A 459 -13.92 17.40 -5.21
C MET A 459 -14.71 18.71 -5.11
N THR A 460 -14.44 19.52 -4.09
CA THR A 460 -15.33 20.63 -3.66
C THR A 460 -14.72 22.01 -3.82
N GLY A 461 -13.39 22.12 -3.93
CA GLY A 461 -12.64 23.39 -3.95
C GLY A 461 -12.56 24.09 -2.59
N ARG A 462 -13.06 23.48 -1.48
CA ARG A 462 -13.11 24.12 -0.16
C ARG A 462 -11.76 24.08 0.55
N GLY A 463 -11.30 25.25 1.01
CA GLY A 463 -10.02 25.43 1.70
C GLY A 463 -9.97 24.81 3.09
N GLU A 464 -11.13 24.65 3.76
CA GLU A 464 -11.21 24.12 5.12
C GLU A 464 -10.64 22.70 5.24
N TYR A 465 -10.70 21.90 4.16
CA TYR A 465 -10.06 20.59 4.15
C TYR A 465 -8.55 20.69 4.14
N LEU A 466 -7.97 21.69 3.41
CA LEU A 466 -6.54 21.97 3.47
C LEU A 466 -6.10 22.45 4.85
N ASP A 467 -6.94 23.28 5.51
CA ASP A 467 -6.65 23.77 6.86
C ASP A 467 -6.57 22.61 7.86
N GLN A 468 -7.50 21.64 7.79
CA GLN A 468 -7.45 20.44 8.64
C GLN A 468 -6.29 19.51 8.27
N ALA A 469 -6.01 19.33 6.98
CA ALA A 469 -4.83 18.58 6.51
C ALA A 469 -3.52 19.22 7.04
N CYS A 470 -3.42 20.56 7.05
CA CYS A 470 -2.33 21.26 7.71
C CYS A 470 -2.25 21.00 9.20
N ARG A 471 -3.39 20.93 9.90
CA ARG A 471 -3.42 20.60 11.33
C ARG A 471 -2.84 19.19 11.58
N ILE A 472 -3.23 18.21 10.78
CA ILE A 472 -2.69 16.83 10.87
C ILE A 472 -1.19 16.82 10.54
N ALA A 473 -0.77 17.53 9.50
CA ALA A 473 0.63 17.69 9.14
C ALA A 473 1.46 18.29 10.27
N ASP A 474 0.95 19.34 10.93
CA ASP A 474 1.60 19.95 12.10
C ASP A 474 1.71 18.96 13.28
N ASN A 475 0.68 18.11 13.50
CA ASN A 475 0.74 17.03 14.49
C ASN A 475 1.80 15.99 14.14
N ILE A 476 1.90 15.58 12.87
CA ILE A 476 2.96 14.68 12.40
C ILE A 476 4.33 15.28 12.68
N LEU A 477 4.56 16.53 12.31
CA LEU A 477 5.84 17.21 12.55
C LEU A 477 6.19 17.32 14.04
N ALA A 478 5.19 17.51 14.89
CA ALA A 478 5.37 17.64 16.34
C ALA A 478 5.63 16.30 17.05
N THR A 479 5.05 15.19 16.55
CA THR A 479 5.00 13.93 17.31
C THR A 479 5.68 12.74 16.62
N LYS A 480 5.87 12.81 15.31
CA LYS A 480 6.41 11.72 14.50
C LYS A 480 7.83 11.98 14.00
N ARG A 481 8.58 12.89 14.63
CA ARG A 481 9.96 13.18 14.24
C ARG A 481 10.95 12.90 15.37
N ALA A 482 12.05 12.24 15.04
CA ALA A 482 13.20 12.07 15.92
C ALA A 482 14.50 12.02 15.11
N ASN A 483 15.54 12.73 15.55
CA ASN A 483 16.86 12.79 14.91
C ASN A 483 16.83 13.13 13.40
N GLY A 484 15.84 13.90 12.95
CA GLY A 484 15.65 14.27 11.55
C GLY A 484 14.99 13.20 10.68
N LEU A 485 14.54 12.10 11.28
CA LEU A 485 13.77 11.03 10.62
C LEU A 485 12.30 11.11 11.03
N PHE A 486 11.43 10.54 10.22
CA PHE A 486 10.06 10.25 10.63
C PHE A 486 10.02 8.91 11.37
N VAL A 487 9.23 8.84 12.45
CA VAL A 487 9.10 7.67 13.32
C VAL A 487 7.61 7.39 13.59
N GLU A 488 7.26 6.15 13.85
CA GLU A 488 5.87 5.80 14.17
C GLU A 488 5.40 6.37 15.52
N GLY A 489 6.33 6.62 16.42
CA GLY A 489 6.08 7.29 17.70
C GLY A 489 7.34 7.34 18.55
N PRO A 490 7.35 8.13 19.65
CA PRO A 490 8.53 8.32 20.49
C PRO A 490 8.96 7.05 21.23
N GLN A 491 8.09 6.07 21.32
CA GLN A 491 8.37 4.78 21.97
C GLN A 491 9.10 3.78 21.07
N PHE A 492 9.20 4.03 19.76
CA PHE A 492 9.83 3.08 18.83
C PHE A 492 11.35 3.23 18.81
N ARG A 493 12.03 2.10 18.84
CA ARG A 493 13.49 2.02 18.79
C ARG A 493 14.02 2.19 17.37
N TYR A 494 13.33 1.61 16.41
CA TYR A 494 13.72 1.59 15.01
C TYR A 494 12.75 2.39 14.14
N THR A 495 13.23 2.88 13.01
CA THR A 495 12.39 3.47 11.98
C THR A 495 12.82 3.03 10.59
N ARG A 496 11.84 2.86 9.71
CA ARG A 496 12.08 2.63 8.29
C ARG A 496 12.51 3.91 7.59
N LEU A 497 13.29 3.77 6.51
CA LEU A 497 13.69 4.89 5.66
C LEU A 497 12.69 5.20 4.53
N ASP A 498 11.60 4.47 4.44
CA ASP A 498 10.52 4.62 3.45
C ASP A 498 9.25 5.20 4.10
N SER A 499 9.38 6.35 4.74
CA SER A 499 8.27 6.94 5.48
C SER A 499 7.20 7.54 4.56
N PRO A 500 5.91 7.15 4.68
CA PRO A 500 4.83 7.75 3.92
C PRO A 500 4.56 9.20 4.30
N TYR A 501 4.87 9.60 5.54
CA TYR A 501 4.67 10.96 6.00
C TYR A 501 5.37 11.99 5.10
N ALA A 502 6.59 11.68 4.65
CA ALA A 502 7.37 12.60 3.81
C ALA A 502 6.67 12.87 2.46
N LEU A 503 6.18 11.83 1.79
CA LEU A 503 5.49 11.97 0.51
C LEU A 503 4.18 12.75 0.66
N VAL A 504 3.39 12.44 1.68
CA VAL A 504 2.09 13.08 1.90
C VAL A 504 2.24 14.54 2.31
N LEU A 505 3.28 14.89 3.06
CA LEU A 505 3.62 16.31 3.35
C LEU A 505 3.99 17.07 2.07
N LEU A 506 4.69 16.44 1.11
CA LEU A 506 4.95 17.06 -0.20
C LEU A 506 3.66 17.21 -1.02
N GLN A 507 2.76 16.23 -1.01
CA GLN A 507 1.47 16.34 -1.69
C GLN A 507 0.63 17.48 -1.12
N LEU A 508 0.60 17.62 0.21
CA LEU A 508 -0.07 18.76 0.86
C LEU A 508 0.59 20.09 0.50
N ALA A 509 1.92 20.17 0.53
CA ALA A 509 2.65 21.38 0.14
C ALA A 509 2.37 21.76 -1.32
N ALA A 510 2.35 20.79 -2.22
CA ALA A 510 2.01 20.96 -3.62
C ALA A 510 0.56 21.45 -3.81
N ALA A 511 -0.40 20.91 -3.07
CA ALA A 511 -1.79 21.35 -3.09
C ALA A 511 -1.94 22.82 -2.61
N LEU A 512 -1.24 23.19 -1.53
CA LEU A 512 -1.20 24.55 -1.03
C LEU A 512 -0.57 25.55 -2.03
N ALA A 513 0.35 25.08 -2.86
CA ALA A 513 1.03 25.88 -3.89
C ALA A 513 0.36 25.80 -5.29
N GLY A 514 -0.67 24.96 -5.48
CA GLY A 514 -1.28 24.70 -6.79
C GLY A 514 -0.32 23.99 -7.77
N GLN A 515 0.51 23.10 -7.26
CA GLN A 515 1.57 22.37 -7.99
C GLN A 515 1.42 20.83 -7.84
N GLU A 516 0.20 20.34 -7.68
CA GLU A 516 -0.08 18.91 -7.36
C GLU A 516 0.51 17.93 -8.36
N ASP A 517 0.58 18.30 -9.64
CA ASP A 517 1.13 17.46 -10.71
C ASP A 517 2.65 17.22 -10.59
N GLN A 518 3.36 17.97 -9.74
CA GLN A 518 4.80 17.81 -9.54
C GLN A 518 5.17 16.72 -8.56
N VAL A 519 4.21 16.24 -7.76
CA VAL A 519 4.48 15.22 -6.73
C VAL A 519 3.81 13.90 -7.11
N PRO A 520 4.56 12.79 -7.14
CA PRO A 520 3.99 11.49 -7.44
C PRO A 520 2.85 11.12 -6.49
N THR A 521 1.90 10.32 -6.99
CA THR A 521 0.78 9.79 -6.23
C THR A 521 1.27 8.93 -5.06
N HIS A 522 0.66 9.09 -3.89
CA HIS A 522 0.81 8.14 -2.79
C HIS A 522 -0.03 6.89 -3.07
N TRP A 523 0.64 5.74 -3.18
CA TRP A 523 0.03 4.46 -3.54
C TRP A 523 -0.24 3.56 -2.33
N PHE A 524 -0.13 4.07 -1.11
CA PHE A 524 -0.31 3.25 0.10
C PHE A 524 0.51 1.95 0.08
N SER A 525 1.68 2.01 -0.53
CA SER A 525 2.55 0.84 -0.71
C SER A 525 2.89 0.19 0.61
N SER A 526 2.75 -1.13 0.68
CA SER A 526 3.24 -1.91 1.81
C SER A 526 4.76 -1.93 1.81
N SER A 527 5.36 -2.05 2.98
CA SER A 527 6.79 -2.26 3.14
C SER A 527 7.01 -3.62 3.80
N TYR A 528 7.88 -4.42 3.21
CA TYR A 528 8.47 -5.54 3.92
C TYR A 528 9.75 -5.06 4.57
N PHE A 529 9.66 -4.28 5.57
CA PHE A 529 10.86 -4.00 6.32
C PHE A 529 11.31 -5.26 7.05
N ALA A 530 11.45 -6.38 6.32
CA ALA A 530 11.76 -7.64 6.96
C ALA A 530 12.16 -8.72 5.99
N CYS A 531 12.97 -9.65 6.46
CA CYS A 531 13.04 -11.02 5.96
C CYS A 531 12.26 -11.91 6.88
N GLU A 532 11.52 -12.84 6.35
CA GLU A 532 10.90 -13.87 7.13
C GLU A 532 11.93 -14.89 7.58
N TRP A 533 12.28 -14.90 8.85
CA TRP A 533 12.77 -16.11 9.49
C TRP A 533 12.24 -16.18 10.92
N LYS A 534 12.11 -17.31 11.44
CA LYS A 534 11.78 -17.54 12.83
C LYS A 534 12.98 -18.12 13.52
N ASP A 535 13.44 -17.39 14.48
CA ASP A 535 14.22 -17.97 15.52
C ASP A 535 13.46 -17.69 16.82
N SER A 536 13.71 -18.47 17.85
CA SER A 536 13.09 -18.31 19.16
C SER A 536 13.37 -16.95 19.79
N THR A 537 14.27 -16.16 19.28
CA THR A 537 14.75 -14.89 19.83
C THR A 537 14.48 -13.68 18.95
N HIS A 538 14.18 -13.85 17.64
CA HIS A 538 14.05 -12.74 16.70
C HIS A 538 12.87 -12.91 15.75
N TYR A 539 12.04 -11.91 15.74
CA TYR A 539 10.98 -11.77 14.75
C TYR A 539 11.51 -11.10 13.50
N LEU A 540 11.18 -11.69 12.40
CA LEU A 540 11.65 -11.24 11.14
C LEU A 540 10.70 -10.59 10.23
N TYR A 541 9.48 -10.54 10.60
CA TYR A 541 8.69 -9.41 10.23
C TYR A 541 8.98 -8.33 11.23
N ASP A 542 9.52 -7.30 10.76
CA ASP A 542 9.93 -6.13 11.46
C ASP A 542 8.83 -5.39 12.13
N TYR A 543 7.59 -5.75 11.89
CA TYR A 543 6.48 -5.37 12.73
C TYR A 543 6.79 -5.61 14.22
N GLY A 544 7.43 -6.71 14.56
CA GLY A 544 7.84 -6.98 15.92
C GLY A 544 8.92 -6.03 16.41
N LEU A 545 9.93 -5.72 15.59
CA LEU A 545 11.03 -4.83 15.96
C LEU A 545 10.60 -3.37 16.01
N TYR A 546 9.82 -2.90 15.03
CA TYR A 546 9.33 -1.53 15.01
C TYR A 546 8.26 -1.25 16.05
N ALA A 547 7.44 -2.22 16.41
CA ALA A 547 6.42 -2.08 17.43
C ALA A 547 6.96 -2.24 18.87
N THR A 548 8.22 -2.61 19.05
CA THR A 548 8.79 -2.78 20.39
C THR A 548 9.09 -1.42 21.01
N PRO A 549 8.54 -1.09 22.17
CA PRO A 549 8.89 0.13 22.89
C PRO A 549 10.38 0.21 23.20
N ARG A 550 10.96 1.40 23.13
CA ARG A 550 12.41 1.64 23.36
C ARG A 550 12.96 1.05 24.66
N HIS A 551 12.10 0.84 25.67
CA HIS A 551 12.50 0.38 27.01
C HIS A 551 12.19 -1.08 27.31
N GLU A 552 11.50 -1.82 26.43
CA GLU A 552 11.04 -3.20 26.69
C GLU A 552 11.76 -4.28 25.86
N ALA A 553 12.63 -3.89 24.94
CA ALA A 553 13.31 -4.81 24.00
C ALA A 553 14.18 -5.90 24.67
N ALA A 554 14.47 -5.78 25.96
CA ALA A 554 15.33 -6.71 26.68
C ALA A 554 14.59 -7.83 27.44
N THR A 555 13.25 -7.81 27.52
CA THR A 555 12.51 -8.70 28.43
C THR A 555 11.28 -9.43 27.87
N GLN A 556 10.93 -9.23 26.59
CA GLN A 556 9.77 -9.94 26.04
C GLN A 556 10.13 -11.34 25.53
N SER A 557 9.66 -12.32 26.29
CA SER A 557 9.49 -13.69 25.82
C SER A 557 8.54 -13.68 24.61
N THR A 558 8.95 -14.35 23.56
CA THR A 558 8.28 -14.60 22.29
C THR A 558 6.76 -14.70 22.39
N PRO A 559 5.96 -13.97 21.63
CA PRO A 559 4.59 -14.38 21.37
C PRO A 559 4.66 -15.73 20.65
N GLN A 560 3.95 -16.70 21.18
CA GLN A 560 3.86 -18.03 20.56
C GLN A 560 3.40 -17.88 19.12
N GLY A 561 4.32 -18.12 18.20
CA GLY A 561 4.08 -18.03 16.77
C GLY A 561 2.95 -18.96 16.35
N SER A 562 2.11 -18.45 15.46
CA SER A 562 1.23 -19.26 14.64
C SER A 562 2.08 -20.34 13.97
N GLY A 563 1.89 -21.60 14.39
CA GLY A 563 2.62 -22.73 13.83
C GLY A 563 2.32 -22.86 12.33
N GLU A 564 3.32 -22.66 11.50
CA GLU A 564 3.26 -23.13 10.12
C GLU A 564 3.40 -24.65 10.16
N ALA A 565 2.34 -25.32 9.76
CA ALA A 565 2.46 -26.72 9.37
C ALA A 565 3.35 -26.76 8.11
N GLU A 566 4.49 -27.44 8.23
CA GLU A 566 5.32 -27.80 7.09
C GLU A 566 4.50 -28.66 6.14
N GLY A 567 4.14 -28.09 5.00
CA GLY A 567 3.59 -28.83 3.87
C GLY A 567 4.36 -28.43 2.64
N GLU A 568 4.99 -29.40 2.00
CA GLU A 568 5.76 -29.35 0.78
C GLU A 568 5.09 -28.59 -0.37
#